data_fb41f52b714d975c91c92e21429e9fe8
#
_entry.id   fb41f52b714d975c91c92e21429e9fe8
#
_cell.length_a   1.000
_cell.length_b   1.000
_cell.length_c   1.000
_cell.angle_alpha   90.00
_cell.angle_beta   90.00
_cell.angle_gamma   90.00
#
_symmetry.space_group_name_H-M   'P 1'
#
loop_
_entity.id
_entity.type
_entity.pdbx_description
1 polymer ?
#
loop_
_entity_poly.entity_id
_entity_poly.type
_entity_poly.pdbx_seq_one_letter_code
_entity_poly.pdbx_strand_id
1 'polypeptide(L)'
;MSTAKFLQWGGQMIKNPFSDEDIKHLSQNPNVASITRTNIRFTSEFKRRFYDAKKTGKSIRSIFLENGIDPDILGENRIKKLSWRVNQMAKRESGF
;
A
#
# COMPACT_ATOMS: atom_id res chain seq x y z
N MET A 1 -27.34 11.77 10.94
CA MET A 1 -27.10 11.55 10.91
C MET A 1 -26.61 11.13 10.76
N SER A 2 -26.46 11.38 10.54
CA SER A 2 -25.96 11.13 10.50
C SER A 2 -25.25 10.76 10.50
N THR A 3 -25.18 11.08 10.48
CA THR A 3 -24.49 10.87 10.56
C THR A 3 -23.74 10.28 10.55
N ALA A 4 -23.71 10.63 10.52
CA ALA A 4 -23.05 10.21 10.56
C ALA A 4 -22.34 9.82 10.49
N LYS A 5 -22.34 10.17 10.68
CA LYS A 5 -21.78 9.94 10.82
C LYS A 5 -21.01 9.52 10.94
N PHE A 6 -20.98 9.80 11.27
CA PHE A 6 -20.39 9.50 11.57
C PHE A 6 -19.74 8.92 11.61
N LEU A 7 -19.75 9.17 11.91
CA LEU A 7 -19.22 8.73 12.12
C LEU A 7 -18.53 8.07 12.20
N GLN A 8 -18.37 8.17 12.38
CA GLN A 8 -17.88 7.75 12.47
C GLN A 8 -17.08 7.16 12.77
N TRP A 9 -16.81 7.17 13.26
CA TRP A 9 -16.13 6.74 13.47
C TRP A 9 -15.18 6.21 13.77
N GLY A 10 -15.05 6.24 14.17
CA GLY A 10 -14.45 5.88 14.45
C GLY A 10 -13.40 5.45 14.46
N GLY A 11 -13.00 5.38 14.42
CA GLY A 11 -12.14 5.05 14.22
C GLY A 11 -11.41 4.44 13.66
N GLN A 12 -11.36 4.13 13.69
CA GLN A 12 -10.91 3.65 13.00
C GLN A 12 -11.11 3.41 11.95
N MET A 13 -11.20 3.78 12.20
CA MET A 13 -11.82 3.60 11.08
C MET A 13 -11.03 3.46 9.90
N ILE A 14 -11.47 2.68 8.96
CA ILE A 14 -10.79 2.52 7.73
C ILE A 14 -11.17 3.65 6.83
N LYS A 15 -10.19 4.43 6.49
CA LYS A 15 -10.37 5.47 5.52
C LYS A 15 -9.99 4.90 4.18
N ASN A 16 -10.71 5.26 3.16
CA ASN A 16 -10.41 4.86 1.77
C ASN A 16 -10.43 3.36 1.55
N PRO A 17 -11.58 2.69 1.78
CA PRO A 17 -11.70 1.30 1.37
C PRO A 17 -11.60 1.22 -0.15
N PHE A 18 -11.08 0.12 -0.65
CA PHE A 18 -10.96 -0.07 -2.09
C PHE A 18 -12.33 -0.30 -2.71
N SER A 19 -12.57 0.31 -3.86
CA SER A 19 -13.77 0.02 -4.63
C SER A 19 -13.60 -1.34 -5.33
N ASP A 20 -14.69 -1.89 -5.82
CA ASP A 20 -14.63 -3.14 -6.58
C ASP A 20 -13.72 -3.00 -7.80
N GLU A 21 -13.76 -1.85 -8.45
CA GLU A 21 -12.88 -1.56 -9.58
C GLU A 21 -11.42 -1.55 -9.19
N ASP A 22 -11.11 -0.91 -8.05
CA ASP A 22 -9.75 -0.85 -7.56
C ASP A 22 -9.23 -2.24 -7.25
N ILE A 23 -10.04 -3.06 -6.59
CA ILE A 23 -9.67 -4.43 -6.25
C ILE A 23 -9.39 -5.23 -7.52
N LYS A 24 -10.26 -5.12 -8.50
CA LYS A 24 -10.10 -5.84 -9.75
C LYS A 24 -8.81 -5.41 -10.45
N HIS A 25 -8.59 -4.10 -10.53
CA HIS A 25 -7.41 -3.57 -11.21
C HIS A 25 -6.12 -3.99 -10.50
N LEU A 26 -6.08 -3.81 -9.19
CA LEU A 26 -4.88 -4.10 -8.42
C LEU A 26 -4.60 -5.60 -8.32
N SER A 27 -5.65 -6.41 -8.28
CA SER A 27 -5.46 -7.87 -8.21
C SER A 27 -4.79 -8.44 -9.46
N GLN A 28 -4.84 -7.70 -10.56
CA GLN A 28 -4.19 -8.12 -11.80
C GLN A 28 -2.71 -7.73 -11.87
N ASN A 29 -2.27 -6.91 -10.92
CA ASN A 29 -0.88 -6.45 -10.90
C ASN A 29 0.00 -7.53 -10.26
N PRO A 30 1.06 -7.98 -10.96
CA PRO A 30 1.93 -9.04 -10.42
C PRO A 30 2.66 -8.66 -9.14
N ASN A 31 2.73 -7.37 -8.82
CA ASN A 31 3.37 -6.92 -7.59
C ASN A 31 2.44 -7.03 -6.38
N VAL A 32 1.17 -7.29 -6.60
CA VAL A 32 0.18 -7.42 -5.53
C VAL A 32 -0.02 -8.89 -5.22
N ALA A 33 0.32 -9.29 -3.99
CA ALA A 33 0.16 -10.67 -3.56
C ALA A 33 -1.29 -10.99 -3.21
N SER A 34 -1.96 -10.06 -2.53
CA SER A 34 -3.38 -10.21 -2.22
C SER A 34 -3.98 -8.85 -1.93
N ILE A 35 -5.29 -8.76 -2.11
CA ILE A 35 -6.00 -7.51 -1.82
C ILE A 35 -7.41 -7.84 -1.35
N THR A 36 -7.85 -7.12 -0.33
CA THR A 36 -9.22 -7.14 0.14
C THR A 36 -9.73 -5.71 0.13
N ARG A 37 -10.97 -5.50 0.53
CA ARG A 37 -11.56 -4.17 0.50
C ARG A 37 -10.79 -3.16 1.36
N THR A 38 -10.14 -3.63 2.40
CA THR A 38 -9.47 -2.75 3.36
C THR A 38 -7.96 -2.94 3.45
N ASN A 39 -7.45 -4.00 2.85
CA ASN A 39 -6.03 -4.35 2.96
C ASN A 39 -5.45 -4.72 1.62
N ILE A 40 -4.16 -4.44 1.47
CA ILE A 40 -3.41 -4.86 0.31
C ILE A 40 -2.05 -5.40 0.77
N ARG A 41 -1.62 -6.49 0.16
CA ARG A 41 -0.30 -7.06 0.42
C ARG A 41 0.48 -7.11 -0.87
N PHE A 42 1.74 -6.77 -0.77
CA PHE A 42 2.64 -6.80 -1.93
C PHE A 42 3.57 -8.00 -1.84
N THR A 43 4.09 -8.42 -2.99
CA THR A 43 5.03 -9.54 -3.03
C THR A 43 6.35 -9.13 -2.38
N SER A 44 7.10 -10.13 -1.92
CA SER A 44 8.42 -9.88 -1.36
C SER A 44 9.34 -9.23 -2.39
N GLU A 45 9.21 -9.65 -3.64
CA GLU A 45 10.01 -9.08 -4.72
C GLU A 45 9.75 -7.60 -4.91
N PHE A 46 8.48 -7.21 -4.87
CA PHE A 46 8.13 -5.79 -4.97
C PHE A 46 8.69 -5.00 -3.80
N LYS A 47 8.56 -5.54 -2.58
CA LYS A 47 9.06 -4.87 -1.39
C LYS A 47 10.56 -4.63 -1.47
N ARG A 48 11.29 -5.60 -2.01
CA ARG A 48 12.73 -5.47 -2.19
C ARG A 48 13.06 -4.39 -3.20
N ARG A 49 12.38 -4.40 -4.35
CA ARG A 49 12.59 -3.37 -5.36
C ARG A 49 12.24 -1.99 -4.83
N PHE A 50 11.18 -1.92 -4.04
CA PHE A 50 10.76 -0.67 -3.40
C PHE A 50 11.87 -0.13 -2.50
N TYR A 51 12.42 -0.99 -1.66
CA TYR A 51 13.49 -0.61 -0.76
C TYR A 51 14.72 -0.14 -1.52
N ASP A 52 15.14 -0.92 -2.51
CA ASP A 52 16.32 -0.57 -3.31
C ASP A 52 16.13 0.75 -4.05
N ALA A 53 14.96 0.96 -4.62
CA ALA A 53 14.68 2.19 -5.35
C ALA A 53 14.69 3.40 -4.43
N LYS A 54 14.17 3.27 -3.22
CA LYS A 54 14.21 4.35 -2.24
C LYS A 54 15.66 4.69 -1.88
N LYS A 55 16.50 3.70 -1.74
CA LYS A 55 17.90 3.92 -1.41
C LYS A 55 18.63 4.69 -2.50
N THR A 56 18.19 4.56 -3.73
CA THR A 56 18.81 5.29 -4.84
C THR A 56 18.27 6.71 -4.99
N GLY A 57 17.29 7.08 -4.15
CA GLY A 57 16.77 8.44 -4.14
C GLY A 57 15.46 8.62 -4.89
N LYS A 58 14.86 7.54 -5.37
CA LYS A 58 13.56 7.66 -6.04
C LYS A 58 12.47 8.01 -5.04
N SER A 59 11.51 8.81 -5.50
CA SER A 59 10.36 9.13 -4.66
C SER A 59 9.43 7.92 -4.61
N ILE A 60 8.71 7.80 -3.50
CA ILE A 60 7.75 6.71 -3.31
C ILE A 60 6.71 6.72 -4.41
N ARG A 61 6.22 7.90 -4.78
CA ARG A 61 5.22 8.04 -5.83
C ARG A 61 5.73 7.48 -7.16
N SER A 62 6.96 7.80 -7.51
CA SER A 62 7.55 7.29 -8.76
C SER A 62 7.66 5.78 -8.75
N ILE A 63 8.04 5.21 -7.60
CA ILE A 63 8.19 3.76 -7.50
C ILE A 63 6.86 3.06 -7.78
N PHE A 64 5.77 3.54 -7.20
CA PHE A 64 4.45 2.96 -7.42
C PHE A 64 4.02 3.11 -8.87
N LEU A 65 4.21 4.29 -9.44
CA LEU A 65 3.79 4.54 -10.82
C LEU A 65 4.55 3.66 -11.81
N GLU A 66 5.85 3.46 -11.58
CA GLU A 66 6.66 2.61 -12.44
C GLU A 66 6.21 1.15 -12.40
N ASN A 67 5.57 0.75 -11.32
CA ASN A 67 5.09 -0.61 -11.14
C ASN A 67 3.59 -0.74 -11.43
N GLY A 68 3.01 0.26 -12.06
CA GLY A 68 1.62 0.20 -12.47
C GLY A 68 0.61 0.39 -11.36
N ILE A 69 1.03 1.00 -10.25
CA ILE A 69 0.15 1.22 -9.10
C ILE A 69 -0.02 2.72 -8.89
N ASP A 70 -1.28 3.15 -8.84
CA ASP A 70 -1.58 4.56 -8.56
C ASP A 70 -1.51 4.79 -7.05
N PRO A 71 -0.54 5.57 -6.56
CA PRO A 71 -0.41 5.79 -5.12
C PRO A 71 -1.62 6.51 -4.51
N ASP A 72 -2.37 7.25 -5.31
CA ASP A 72 -3.56 7.94 -4.81
C ASP A 72 -4.66 6.95 -4.43
N ILE A 73 -4.72 5.81 -5.10
CA ILE A 73 -5.68 4.75 -4.77
C ILE A 73 -5.34 4.14 -3.41
N LEU A 74 -4.05 3.98 -3.13
CA LEU A 74 -3.60 3.40 -1.86
C LEU A 74 -3.86 4.33 -0.68
N GLY A 75 -3.60 5.62 -0.86
CA GLY A 75 -3.71 6.59 0.20
C GLY A 75 -2.44 6.65 1.04
N GLU A 76 -2.27 7.79 1.69
CA GLU A 76 -1.05 8.08 2.42
C GLU A 76 -0.77 7.12 3.57
N ASN A 77 -1.81 6.75 4.31
CA ASN A 77 -1.63 5.87 5.46
C ASN A 77 -1.11 4.50 5.07
N ARG A 78 -1.65 3.94 3.98
CA ARG A 78 -1.19 2.64 3.51
C ARG A 78 0.24 2.70 3.03
N ILE A 79 0.60 3.79 2.36
CA ILE A 79 1.96 3.99 1.87
C ILE A 79 2.94 4.11 3.02
N LYS A 80 2.58 4.85 4.06
CA LYS A 80 3.42 5.00 5.24
C LYS A 80 3.62 3.66 5.94
N LYS A 81 2.57 2.88 6.06
CA LYS A 81 2.66 1.56 6.69
C LYS A 81 3.57 0.64 5.89
N LEU A 82 3.45 0.68 4.57
CA LEU A 82 4.31 -0.14 3.72
C LEU A 82 5.76 0.27 3.87
N SER A 83 6.06 1.56 3.84
CA SER A 83 7.41 2.05 4.01
C SER A 83 8.01 1.61 5.33
N TRP A 84 7.24 1.75 6.40
CA TRP A 84 7.71 1.35 7.72
C TRP A 84 8.00 -0.15 7.76
N ARG A 85 7.08 -0.93 7.22
CA ARG A 85 7.23 -2.39 7.20
C ARG A 85 8.44 -2.83 6.40
N VAL A 86 8.63 -2.21 5.24
CA VAL A 86 9.77 -2.52 4.38
C VAL A 86 11.08 -2.20 5.10
N ASN A 87 11.14 -1.05 5.77
CA ASN A 87 12.33 -0.67 6.53
C ASN A 87 12.62 -1.66 7.65
N GLN A 88 11.57 -2.13 8.33
CA GLN A 88 11.74 -3.13 9.39
C GLN A 88 12.25 -4.44 8.84
N MET A 89 11.72 -4.88 7.72
CA MET A 89 12.15 -6.12 7.09
C MET A 89 13.61 -6.05 6.64
N ALA A 90 14.03 -4.89 6.15
CA ALA A 90 15.40 -4.70 5.70
C ALA A 90 16.41 -4.76 6.84
N LYS A 91 15.96 -4.48 8.06
CA LYS A 91 16.82 -4.54 9.24
C LYS A 91 17.00 -5.95 9.77
N ARG A 92 16.18 -6.88 9.33
CA ARG A 92 16.27 -8.27 9.77
C ARG A 92 17.38 -8.96 8.99
N GLU A 93 17.99 -9.93 9.65
CA GLU A 93 19.04 -10.70 9.03
C GLU A 93 18.56 -11.44 7.79
N SER A 94 17.36 -11.98 7.85
CA SER A 94 16.79 -12.72 6.72
C SER A 94 16.34 -11.82 5.58
N GLY A 95 16.20 -10.53 5.82
CA GLY A 95 15.74 -9.61 4.79
C GLY A 95 14.28 -9.81 4.44
N PHE A 96 13.99 -9.72 3.15
CA PHE A 96 12.60 -9.78 2.68
C PHE A 96 12.09 -11.19 2.47
#